data_ffaa33f2bc2aa09b4a109aef37022a59
#
_entry.id   ffaa33f2bc2aa09b4a109aef37022a59
#
_cell.length_a   1.000
_cell.length_b   1.000
_cell.length_c   1.000
_cell.angle_alpha   90.00
_cell.angle_beta   90.00
_cell.angle_gamma   90.00
#
_symmetry.space_group_name_H-M   'P 1'
#
loop_
_entity.id
_entity.type
_entity.pdbx_description
1 polymer ?
#
loop_
_entity_poly.entity_id
_entity_poly.type
_entity_poly.pdbx_seq_one_letter_code
_entity_poly.pdbx_strand_id
1 'polypeptide(L)'
;FDRNNGHILRHLAPYLNKMNGYALEIGSGTGQHLSNFAQHFHNIHWQGSDLDELHCKSTDAWAEHYSLDIPKTLKLDASANWLQVFEKKKEFELIISMNVIHIAPISVLNGIISNATKLLKKNGLLIFYGPFKNNNKHNGEGNKTFDQRLKDENPSWGVRCMSSLRELAQNTELSHFKTIEMPANNHILIFKKLS
;
A
#
# COMPACT_ATOMS: atom_id res chain seq x y z
N PHE A 1 7.48 4.06 -12.10
CA PHE A 1 6.04 4.14 -12.40
C PHE A 1 5.74 3.49 -13.75
N ASP A 2 6.19 4.03 -14.88
CA ASP A 2 5.79 3.62 -16.24
C ASP A 2 5.96 2.12 -16.54
N ARG A 3 7.02 1.50 -16.01
CA ARG A 3 7.29 0.06 -16.25
C ARG A 3 6.27 -0.87 -15.59
N ASN A 4 5.63 -0.44 -14.50
CA ASN A 4 4.82 -1.33 -13.65
C ASN A 4 3.33 -0.97 -13.68
N ASN A 5 3.00 0.27 -14.01
CA ASN A 5 1.67 0.82 -13.87
C ASN A 5 0.59 0.02 -14.61
N GLY A 6 0.79 -0.24 -15.90
CA GLY A 6 -0.17 -1.01 -16.70
C GLY A 6 -0.41 -2.44 -16.19
N HIS A 7 0.64 -3.07 -15.65
CA HIS A 7 0.53 -4.39 -15.01
C HIS A 7 -0.25 -4.31 -13.70
N ILE A 8 0.02 -3.30 -12.86
CA ILE A 8 -0.67 -3.10 -11.59
C ILE A 8 -2.16 -2.89 -11.82
N LEU A 9 -2.53 -1.97 -12.72
CA LEU A 9 -3.93 -1.72 -13.07
C LEU A 9 -4.64 -2.98 -13.54
N ARG A 10 -4.04 -3.72 -14.48
CA ARG A 10 -4.63 -4.96 -15.02
C ARG A 10 -4.91 -5.99 -13.94
N HIS A 11 -3.97 -6.18 -13.01
CA HIS A 11 -4.10 -7.18 -11.95
C HIS A 11 -5.02 -6.74 -10.81
N LEU A 12 -5.15 -5.44 -10.57
CA LEU A 12 -6.06 -4.90 -9.56
C LEU A 12 -7.49 -4.69 -10.06
N ALA A 13 -7.70 -4.47 -11.37
CA ALA A 13 -9.01 -4.22 -11.95
C ALA A 13 -10.10 -5.24 -11.57
N PRO A 14 -9.84 -6.57 -11.51
CA PRO A 14 -10.86 -7.55 -11.10
C PRO A 14 -11.42 -7.32 -9.70
N TYR A 15 -10.65 -6.69 -8.83
CA TYR A 15 -11.02 -6.35 -7.46
C TYR A 15 -11.63 -4.96 -7.36
N LEU A 16 -10.96 -3.96 -7.97
CA LEU A 16 -11.28 -2.55 -7.77
C LEU A 16 -12.49 -2.09 -8.61
N ASN A 17 -12.72 -2.65 -9.79
CA ASN A 17 -13.90 -2.30 -10.62
C ASN A 17 -15.25 -2.56 -9.95
N LYS A 18 -15.27 -3.43 -8.93
CA LYS A 18 -16.49 -3.78 -8.17
C LYS A 18 -16.60 -3.05 -6.85
N MET A 19 -15.57 -2.28 -6.47
CA MET A 19 -15.55 -1.52 -5.23
C MET A 19 -16.32 -0.22 -5.37
N ASN A 20 -17.03 0.12 -4.30
CA ASN A 20 -17.69 1.41 -4.15
C ASN A 20 -17.52 1.84 -2.69
N GLY A 21 -16.82 2.94 -2.45
CA GLY A 21 -16.52 3.46 -1.13
C GLY A 21 -15.16 4.11 -1.03
N TYR A 22 -14.55 4.08 0.16
CA TYR A 22 -13.30 4.79 0.43
C TYR A 22 -12.08 3.90 0.27
N ALA A 23 -11.03 4.45 -0.34
CA ALA A 23 -9.70 3.85 -0.38
C ALA A 23 -8.65 4.80 0.18
N LEU A 24 -7.67 4.23 0.89
CA LEU A 24 -6.53 4.95 1.44
C LEU A 24 -5.23 4.40 0.83
N GLU A 25 -4.43 5.28 0.21
CA GLU A 25 -3.06 4.95 -0.17
C GLU A 25 -2.09 5.41 0.92
N ILE A 26 -1.24 4.50 1.38
CA ILE A 26 -0.20 4.77 2.37
C ILE A 26 1.13 4.97 1.66
N GLY A 27 1.75 6.14 1.88
CA GLY A 27 3.00 6.51 1.25
C GLY A 27 2.83 6.77 -0.24
N SER A 28 2.01 7.75 -0.59
CA SER A 28 1.71 8.10 -1.99
C SER A 28 2.92 8.60 -2.78
N GLY A 29 3.99 9.00 -2.08
CA GLY A 29 5.24 9.45 -2.68
C GLY A 29 5.00 10.62 -3.64
N THR A 30 5.43 10.46 -4.89
CA THR A 30 5.21 11.48 -5.92
C THR A 30 3.75 11.61 -6.38
N GLY A 31 2.83 10.73 -5.97
CA GLY A 31 1.40 10.79 -6.29
C GLY A 31 0.98 10.14 -7.60
N GLN A 32 1.91 9.61 -8.37
CA GLN A 32 1.62 9.04 -9.70
C GLN A 32 0.69 7.82 -9.65
N HIS A 33 0.85 6.93 -8.64
CA HIS A 33 -0.02 5.76 -8.49
C HIS A 33 -1.42 6.16 -8.09
N LEU A 34 -1.56 7.01 -7.06
CA LEU A 34 -2.86 7.50 -6.60
C LEU A 34 -3.65 8.16 -7.73
N SER A 35 -3.02 9.10 -8.45
CA SER A 35 -3.67 9.81 -9.54
C SER A 35 -4.12 8.87 -10.65
N ASN A 36 -3.30 7.87 -10.95
CA ASN A 36 -3.63 6.89 -11.95
C ASN A 36 -4.77 5.95 -11.51
N PHE A 37 -4.80 5.54 -10.24
CA PHE A 37 -5.91 4.77 -9.69
C PHE A 37 -7.21 5.57 -9.70
N ALA A 38 -7.18 6.84 -9.31
CA ALA A 38 -8.35 7.72 -9.31
C ALA A 38 -8.90 7.93 -10.73
N GLN A 39 -8.04 8.01 -11.74
CA GLN A 39 -8.45 8.10 -13.15
C GLN A 39 -9.10 6.82 -13.71
N HIS A 40 -8.79 5.65 -13.14
CA HIS A 40 -9.28 4.37 -13.66
C HIS A 40 -10.45 3.79 -12.85
N PHE A 41 -10.51 4.07 -11.55
CA PHE A 41 -11.48 3.48 -10.62
C PHE A 41 -12.35 4.58 -10.00
N HIS A 42 -13.22 5.16 -10.83
CA HIS A 42 -14.05 6.33 -10.49
C HIS A 42 -15.09 6.08 -9.39
N ASN A 43 -15.44 4.82 -9.13
CA ASN A 43 -16.40 4.46 -8.06
C ASN A 43 -15.76 4.46 -6.66
N ILE A 44 -14.44 4.70 -6.58
CA ILE A 44 -13.68 4.69 -5.34
C ILE A 44 -13.33 6.13 -4.98
N HIS A 45 -13.65 6.52 -3.74
CA HIS A 45 -13.23 7.80 -3.17
C HIS A 45 -11.81 7.65 -2.59
N TRP A 46 -10.83 8.08 -3.36
CA TRP A 46 -9.42 7.95 -3.01
C TRP A 46 -8.97 9.00 -2.01
N GLN A 47 -8.15 8.58 -1.05
CA GLN A 47 -7.41 9.44 -0.13
C GLN A 47 -5.93 9.08 -0.20
N GLY A 48 -5.08 10.04 -0.53
CA GLY A 48 -3.63 9.90 -0.43
C GLY A 48 -3.12 10.21 0.96
N SER A 49 -1.99 9.60 1.33
CA SER A 49 -1.26 9.94 2.55
C SER A 49 0.24 9.72 2.40
N ASP A 50 1.02 10.54 3.05
CA ASP A 50 2.48 10.38 3.14
C ASP A 50 2.99 11.02 4.44
N LEU A 51 4.17 10.56 4.90
CA LEU A 51 4.86 11.18 6.04
C LEU A 51 5.52 12.51 5.65
N ASP A 52 6.01 12.59 4.40
CA ASP A 52 6.72 13.75 3.87
C ASP A 52 5.73 14.75 3.25
N GLU A 53 5.77 15.99 3.73
CA GLU A 53 4.95 17.10 3.23
C GLU A 53 5.22 17.46 1.76
N LEU A 54 6.45 17.25 1.27
CA LEU A 54 6.76 17.46 -0.14
C LEU A 54 6.09 16.42 -1.02
N HIS A 55 6.03 15.16 -0.56
CA HIS A 55 5.26 14.11 -1.22
C HIS A 55 3.76 14.43 -1.21
N CYS A 56 3.21 14.89 -0.09
CA CYS A 56 1.81 15.34 -0.05
C CYS A 56 1.53 16.42 -1.08
N LYS A 57 2.38 17.45 -1.16
CA LYS A 57 2.25 18.53 -2.16
C LYS A 57 2.38 18.03 -3.59
N SER A 58 3.28 17.08 -3.85
CA SER A 58 3.45 16.45 -5.17
C SER A 58 2.19 15.67 -5.58
N THR A 59 1.64 14.90 -4.65
CA THR A 59 0.40 14.14 -4.87
C THR A 59 -0.77 15.08 -5.17
N ASP A 60 -0.91 16.16 -4.41
CA ASP A 60 -1.93 17.18 -4.64
C ASP A 60 -1.78 17.87 -6.00
N ALA A 61 -0.55 18.15 -6.44
CA ALA A 61 -0.28 18.74 -7.75
C ALA A 61 -0.68 17.82 -8.89
N TRP A 62 -0.46 16.50 -8.77
CA TRP A 62 -0.95 15.52 -9.75
C TRP A 62 -2.48 15.46 -9.79
N ALA A 63 -3.14 15.51 -8.62
CA ALA A 63 -4.60 15.55 -8.53
C ALA A 63 -5.16 16.78 -9.25
N GLU A 64 -4.57 17.94 -9.03
CA GLU A 64 -4.94 19.20 -9.68
C GLU A 64 -4.69 19.13 -11.20
N HIS A 65 -3.52 18.64 -11.62
CA HIS A 65 -3.16 18.49 -13.03
C HIS A 65 -4.19 17.67 -13.83
N TYR A 66 -4.68 16.59 -13.24
CA TYR A 66 -5.70 15.73 -13.86
C TYR A 66 -7.13 16.10 -13.49
N SER A 67 -7.36 17.19 -12.77
CA SER A 67 -8.69 17.64 -12.29
C SER A 67 -9.45 16.53 -11.57
N LEU A 68 -8.74 15.80 -10.69
CA LEU A 68 -9.30 14.70 -9.92
C LEU A 68 -10.04 15.22 -8.68
N ASP A 69 -11.25 14.72 -8.45
CA ASP A 69 -12.03 15.00 -7.24
C ASP A 69 -11.55 14.08 -6.09
N ILE A 70 -10.36 14.38 -5.59
CA ILE A 70 -9.79 13.72 -4.40
C ILE A 70 -9.39 14.75 -3.35
N PRO A 71 -9.57 14.43 -2.05
CA PRO A 71 -9.19 15.34 -0.97
C PRO A 71 -7.67 15.61 -0.96
N LYS A 72 -7.29 16.69 -0.29
CA LYS A 72 -5.86 16.96 -0.03
C LYS A 72 -5.20 15.78 0.66
N THR A 73 -3.97 15.50 0.25
CA THR A 73 -3.17 14.41 0.78
C THR A 73 -2.87 14.62 2.25
N LEU A 74 -3.10 13.58 3.06
CA LEU A 74 -2.90 13.65 4.51
C LEU A 74 -1.43 13.44 4.86
N LYS A 75 -0.91 14.27 5.76
CA LYS A 75 0.33 13.95 6.46
C LYS A 75 0.05 12.86 7.47
N LEU A 76 0.54 11.64 7.23
CA LEU A 76 0.24 10.46 8.02
C LEU A 76 1.51 9.66 8.33
N ASP A 77 1.80 9.48 9.62
CA ASP A 77 2.77 8.48 10.06
C ASP A 77 2.10 7.10 10.05
N ALA A 78 2.55 6.25 9.15
CA ALA A 78 2.00 4.90 8.99
C ALA A 78 2.25 3.99 10.21
N SER A 79 3.19 4.32 11.09
CA SER A 79 3.45 3.60 12.35
C SER A 79 2.56 4.06 13.51
N ALA A 80 1.90 5.22 13.39
CA ALA A 80 1.09 5.81 14.43
C ALA A 80 -0.34 5.22 14.50
N ASN A 81 -1.14 5.69 15.45
CA ASN A 81 -2.56 5.34 15.54
C ASN A 81 -3.41 6.24 14.64
N TRP A 82 -3.95 5.69 13.55
CA TRP A 82 -4.74 6.44 12.57
C TRP A 82 -6.16 6.78 13.03
N LEU A 83 -6.67 6.16 14.09
CA LEU A 83 -7.99 6.48 14.64
C LEU A 83 -8.10 7.92 15.18
N GLN A 84 -6.96 8.59 15.37
CA GLN A 84 -6.91 10.01 15.72
C GLN A 84 -7.09 10.93 14.50
N VAL A 85 -6.77 10.43 13.30
CA VAL A 85 -6.81 11.17 12.03
C VAL A 85 -8.15 10.93 11.33
N PHE A 86 -8.62 9.69 11.34
CA PHE A 86 -9.89 9.31 10.74
C PHE A 86 -11.00 9.26 11.81
N GLU A 87 -12.12 9.89 11.52
CA GLU A 87 -13.30 9.79 12.38
C GLU A 87 -13.68 8.33 12.62
N LYS A 88 -14.11 7.98 13.84
CA LYS A 88 -14.44 6.61 14.26
C LYS A 88 -15.40 5.83 13.36
N LYS A 89 -16.09 6.52 12.44
CA LYS A 89 -17.07 5.93 11.51
C LYS A 89 -16.55 5.80 10.07
N LYS A 90 -15.33 6.27 9.76
CA LYS A 90 -14.80 6.15 8.40
C LYS A 90 -14.18 4.77 8.22
N GLU A 91 -14.85 3.94 7.47
CA GLU A 91 -14.37 2.60 7.10
C GLU A 91 -13.93 2.59 5.65
N PHE A 92 -12.85 1.88 5.36
CA PHE A 92 -12.28 1.76 4.02
C PHE A 92 -12.62 0.41 3.39
N GLU A 93 -12.94 0.44 2.09
CA GLU A 93 -13.01 -0.77 1.25
C GLU A 93 -11.60 -1.28 0.90
N LEU A 94 -10.64 -0.35 0.81
CA LEU A 94 -9.28 -0.62 0.39
C LEU A 94 -8.28 0.21 1.19
N ILE A 95 -7.23 -0.43 1.66
CA ILE A 95 -5.98 0.22 2.06
C ILE A 95 -4.86 -0.38 1.20
N ILE A 96 -4.07 0.48 0.54
CA ILE A 96 -3.02 0.05 -0.37
C ILE A 96 -1.71 0.75 -0.06
N SER A 97 -0.60 0.03 -0.18
CA SER A 97 0.75 0.57 0.04
C SER A 97 1.70 0.03 -1.02
N MET A 98 2.35 0.96 -1.74
CA MET A 98 3.19 0.68 -2.90
C MET A 98 4.66 0.94 -2.56
N ASN A 99 5.47 -0.12 -2.43
CA ASN A 99 6.92 -0.07 -2.13
C ASN A 99 7.33 0.56 -0.78
N VAL A 100 6.43 0.96 0.09
CA VAL A 100 6.72 1.70 1.33
C VAL A 100 7.43 0.85 2.38
N ILE A 101 6.92 -0.35 2.65
CA ILE A 101 7.35 -1.17 3.79
C ILE A 101 8.80 -1.67 3.71
N HIS A 102 9.43 -1.54 2.55
CA HIS A 102 10.82 -1.94 2.33
C HIS A 102 11.81 -0.84 2.66
N ILE A 103 11.38 0.42 2.50
CA ILE A 103 12.14 1.65 2.78
C ILE A 103 11.69 2.31 4.09
N ALA A 104 11.24 1.51 5.03
CA ALA A 104 10.73 1.96 6.33
C ALA A 104 11.08 0.94 7.42
N PRO A 105 11.12 1.37 8.69
CA PRO A 105 11.26 0.45 9.82
C PRO A 105 10.09 -0.53 9.90
N ILE A 106 10.29 -1.67 10.59
CA ILE A 106 9.24 -2.69 10.76
C ILE A 106 8.00 -2.16 11.49
N SER A 107 8.14 -1.12 12.30
CA SER A 107 7.02 -0.44 12.97
C SER A 107 5.98 0.09 11.98
N VAL A 108 6.40 0.54 10.80
CA VAL A 108 5.49 0.98 9.72
C VAL A 108 4.63 -0.17 9.22
N LEU A 109 5.21 -1.33 8.94
CA LEU A 109 4.43 -2.52 8.54
C LEU A 109 3.44 -2.93 9.65
N ASN A 110 3.89 -2.97 10.90
CA ASN A 110 3.04 -3.29 12.05
C ASN A 110 1.90 -2.28 12.21
N GLY A 111 2.20 -0.99 12.05
CA GLY A 111 1.21 0.09 12.08
C GLY A 111 0.17 -0.06 10.98
N ILE A 112 0.58 -0.31 9.73
CA ILE A 112 -0.34 -0.53 8.61
C ILE A 112 -1.28 -1.70 8.88
N ILE A 113 -0.76 -2.86 9.29
CA ILE A 113 -1.57 -4.05 9.58
C ILE A 113 -2.54 -3.78 10.73
N SER A 114 -2.07 -3.21 11.85
CA SER A 114 -2.91 -2.90 13.02
C SER A 114 -4.04 -1.92 12.70
N ASN A 115 -3.73 -0.85 11.96
CA ASN A 115 -4.74 0.15 11.60
C ASN A 115 -5.69 -0.36 10.50
N ALA A 116 -5.19 -1.12 9.53
CA ALA A 116 -6.03 -1.74 8.52
C ALA A 116 -7.06 -2.70 9.14
N THR A 117 -6.67 -3.47 10.15
CA THR A 117 -7.60 -4.32 10.91
C THR A 117 -8.77 -3.53 11.50
N LYS A 118 -8.51 -2.30 11.98
CA LYS A 118 -9.53 -1.46 12.65
C LYS A 118 -10.38 -0.67 11.65
N LEU A 119 -9.80 -0.25 10.54
CA LEU A 119 -10.40 0.74 9.63
C LEU A 119 -10.95 0.12 8.33
N LEU A 120 -10.58 -1.11 7.99
CA LEU A 120 -11.21 -1.80 6.87
C LEU A 120 -12.61 -2.27 7.24
N LYS A 121 -13.52 -2.19 6.29
CA LYS A 121 -14.81 -2.87 6.37
C LYS A 121 -14.64 -4.38 6.33
N LYS A 122 -15.64 -5.11 6.78
CA LYS A 122 -15.76 -6.53 6.49
C LYS A 122 -15.62 -6.77 4.98
N ASN A 123 -14.81 -7.73 4.60
CA ASN A 123 -14.40 -8.03 3.22
C ASN A 123 -13.53 -6.96 2.54
N GLY A 124 -13.18 -5.86 3.21
CA GLY A 124 -12.24 -4.87 2.71
C GLY A 124 -10.84 -5.46 2.50
N LEU A 125 -10.06 -4.84 1.63
CA LEU A 125 -8.75 -5.35 1.21
C LEU A 125 -7.61 -4.47 1.73
N LEU A 126 -6.57 -5.14 2.23
CA LEU A 126 -5.24 -4.56 2.41
C LEU A 126 -4.32 -5.10 1.32
N ILE A 127 -3.72 -4.19 0.55
CA ILE A 127 -2.87 -4.55 -0.58
C ILE A 127 -1.47 -3.98 -0.40
N PHE A 128 -0.46 -4.83 -0.56
CA PHE A 128 0.93 -4.42 -0.67
C PHE A 128 1.48 -4.75 -2.05
N TYR A 129 2.25 -3.83 -2.62
CA TYR A 129 3.02 -4.06 -3.84
C TYR A 129 4.51 -3.80 -3.58
N GLY A 130 5.36 -4.64 -4.12
CA GLY A 130 6.80 -4.46 -4.08
C GLY A 130 7.58 -5.76 -4.26
N PRO A 131 8.91 -5.72 -4.07
CA PRO A 131 9.73 -6.91 -4.00
C PRO A 131 9.53 -7.60 -2.65
N PHE A 132 9.41 -8.91 -2.66
CA PHE A 132 9.30 -9.70 -1.43
C PHE A 132 10.25 -10.90 -1.47
N LYS A 133 10.72 -11.32 -0.29
CA LYS A 133 11.34 -12.62 -0.11
C LYS A 133 10.27 -13.71 -0.03
N ASN A 134 10.57 -14.87 -0.57
CA ASN A 134 9.78 -16.10 -0.37
C ASN A 134 10.60 -17.06 0.48
N ASN A 135 10.08 -17.49 1.63
CA ASN A 135 10.79 -18.34 2.59
C ASN A 135 12.19 -17.82 2.91
N ASN A 136 12.31 -16.52 3.19
CA ASN A 136 13.56 -15.79 3.44
C ASN A 136 14.59 -15.78 2.29
N LYS A 137 14.22 -16.24 1.10
CA LYS A 137 15.06 -16.19 -0.11
C LYS A 137 14.61 -15.07 -1.03
N HIS A 138 15.58 -14.37 -1.63
CA HIS A 138 15.27 -13.35 -2.64
C HIS A 138 14.83 -14.00 -3.94
N ASN A 139 13.88 -13.38 -4.62
CA ASN A 139 13.48 -13.73 -5.97
C ASN A 139 14.41 -13.06 -6.98
N GLY A 140 15.61 -13.61 -7.13
CA GLY A 140 16.63 -13.14 -8.07
C GLY A 140 17.66 -12.17 -7.48
N GLU A 141 18.79 -12.06 -8.16
CA GLU A 141 19.95 -11.26 -7.73
C GLU A 141 19.64 -9.75 -7.65
N GLY A 142 18.77 -9.22 -8.52
CA GLY A 142 18.36 -7.82 -8.47
C GLY A 142 17.70 -7.45 -7.14
N ASN A 143 16.80 -8.30 -6.62
CA ASN A 143 16.16 -8.07 -5.33
C ASN A 143 17.13 -8.23 -4.15
N LYS A 144 18.12 -9.11 -4.29
CA LYS A 144 19.18 -9.27 -3.27
C LYS A 144 20.07 -8.03 -3.20
N THR A 145 20.51 -7.52 -4.35
CA THR A 145 21.30 -6.29 -4.45
C THR A 145 20.50 -5.10 -3.91
N PHE A 146 19.22 -5.02 -4.23
CA PHE A 146 18.32 -3.98 -3.72
C PHE A 146 18.18 -4.06 -2.20
N ASP A 147 17.96 -5.25 -1.63
CA ASP A 147 17.87 -5.46 -0.17
C ASP A 147 19.15 -5.02 0.55
N GLN A 148 20.32 -5.35 -0.04
CA GLN A 148 21.61 -4.95 0.53
C GLN A 148 21.76 -3.42 0.52
N ARG A 149 21.46 -2.76 -0.62
CA ARG A 149 21.53 -1.30 -0.72
C ARG A 149 20.60 -0.61 0.29
N LEU A 150 19.38 -1.13 0.49
CA LEU A 150 18.47 -0.58 1.49
C LEU A 150 19.04 -0.65 2.91
N LYS A 151 19.67 -1.79 3.25
CA LYS A 151 20.28 -1.99 4.59
C LYS A 151 21.55 -1.14 4.79
N ASP A 152 22.31 -0.91 3.74
CA ASP A 152 23.49 -0.05 3.77
C ASP A 152 23.06 1.42 3.99
N GLU A 153 21.93 1.83 3.42
CA GLU A 153 21.35 3.16 3.60
C GLU A 153 20.70 3.30 5.00
N ASN A 154 19.95 2.31 5.43
CA ASN A 154 19.36 2.26 6.77
C ASN A 154 19.20 0.80 7.25
N PRO A 155 19.86 0.39 8.34
CA PRO A 155 19.80 -0.99 8.85
C PRO A 155 18.41 -1.48 9.23
N SER A 156 17.44 -0.58 9.46
CA SER A 156 16.05 -0.93 9.76
C SER A 156 15.20 -1.22 8.50
N TRP A 157 15.73 -0.92 7.31
CA TRP A 157 15.09 -1.15 6.03
C TRP A 157 15.43 -2.53 5.47
N GLY A 158 14.74 -2.91 4.42
CA GLY A 158 15.03 -4.13 3.68
C GLY A 158 13.80 -4.81 3.10
N VAL A 159 14.06 -5.68 2.14
CA VAL A 159 13.00 -6.47 1.48
C VAL A 159 12.36 -7.41 2.50
N ARG A 160 11.04 -7.27 2.69
CA ARG A 160 10.26 -8.04 3.66
C ARG A 160 9.95 -9.44 3.13
N CYS A 161 9.78 -10.42 4.04
CA CYS A 161 9.41 -11.77 3.68
C CYS A 161 7.87 -11.93 3.66
N MET A 162 7.33 -12.57 2.63
CA MET A 162 5.89 -12.83 2.52
C MET A 162 5.35 -13.64 3.71
N SER A 163 6.12 -14.59 4.23
CA SER A 163 5.72 -15.37 5.42
C SER A 163 5.52 -14.49 6.63
N SER A 164 6.44 -13.54 6.88
CA SER A 164 6.33 -12.62 8.02
C SER A 164 5.08 -11.72 7.94
N LEU A 165 4.72 -11.25 6.72
CA LEU A 165 3.48 -10.49 6.55
C LEU A 165 2.25 -11.35 6.84
N ARG A 166 2.25 -12.62 6.39
CA ARG A 166 1.15 -13.56 6.65
C ARG A 166 1.01 -13.87 8.14
N GLU A 167 2.12 -14.11 8.84
CA GLU A 167 2.14 -14.34 10.28
C GLU A 167 1.61 -13.14 11.07
N LEU A 168 2.03 -11.91 10.72
CA LEU A 168 1.52 -10.69 11.34
C LEU A 168 0.00 -10.54 11.11
N ALA A 169 -0.47 -10.82 9.90
CA ALA A 169 -1.90 -10.75 9.57
C ALA A 169 -2.73 -11.81 10.31
N GLN A 170 -2.22 -13.04 10.46
CA GLN A 170 -2.91 -14.15 11.13
C GLN A 170 -3.24 -13.86 12.61
N ASN A 171 -2.48 -12.97 13.26
CA ASN A 171 -2.75 -12.53 14.63
C ASN A 171 -3.81 -11.41 14.70
N THR A 172 -4.49 -11.14 13.59
CA THR A 172 -5.53 -10.10 13.44
C THR A 172 -6.75 -10.67 12.70
N GLU A 173 -7.70 -9.81 12.37
CA GLU A 173 -8.84 -10.18 11.52
C GLU A 173 -8.52 -10.18 10.01
N LEU A 174 -7.26 -10.02 9.62
CA LEU A 174 -6.81 -10.05 8.23
C LEU A 174 -6.34 -11.47 7.86
N SER A 175 -6.82 -11.98 6.75
CA SER A 175 -6.37 -13.24 6.19
C SER A 175 -5.70 -13.03 4.84
N HIS A 176 -4.60 -13.72 4.59
CA HIS A 176 -3.98 -13.73 3.27
C HIS A 176 -4.97 -14.29 2.24
N PHE A 177 -5.31 -13.47 1.25
CA PHE A 177 -6.29 -13.83 0.23
C PHE A 177 -5.62 -14.28 -1.08
N LYS A 178 -4.60 -13.53 -1.55
CA LYS A 178 -3.92 -13.85 -2.80
C LYS A 178 -2.52 -13.25 -2.88
N THR A 179 -1.63 -13.93 -3.58
CA THR A 179 -0.35 -13.42 -4.08
C THR A 179 -0.38 -13.43 -5.59
N ILE A 180 0.04 -12.34 -6.23
CA ILE A 180 0.13 -12.20 -7.68
C ILE A 180 1.58 -11.87 -8.02
N GLU A 181 2.18 -12.66 -8.91
CA GLU A 181 3.51 -12.40 -9.44
C GLU A 181 3.46 -11.22 -10.42
N MET A 182 4.46 -10.35 -10.33
CA MET A 182 4.55 -9.13 -11.11
C MET A 182 5.91 -9.04 -11.79
N PRO A 183 6.04 -8.27 -12.88
CA PRO A 183 7.32 -8.05 -13.54
C PRO A 183 8.41 -7.59 -12.58
N ALA A 184 9.67 -7.85 -12.95
CA ALA A 184 10.87 -7.51 -12.17
C ALA A 184 10.89 -8.13 -10.75
N ASN A 185 10.35 -9.34 -10.60
CA ASN A 185 10.28 -10.10 -9.34
C ASN A 185 9.56 -9.35 -8.21
N ASN A 186 8.63 -8.46 -8.56
CA ASN A 186 7.70 -7.86 -7.62
C ASN A 186 6.47 -8.77 -7.41
N HIS A 187 5.67 -8.47 -6.41
CA HIS A 187 4.41 -9.15 -6.12
C HIS A 187 3.36 -8.16 -5.64
N ILE A 188 2.11 -8.52 -5.88
CA ILE A 188 0.97 -7.95 -5.15
C ILE A 188 0.56 -8.99 -4.09
N LEU A 189 0.54 -8.57 -2.84
CA LEU A 189 -0.01 -9.35 -1.72
C LEU A 189 -1.33 -8.75 -1.31
N ILE A 190 -2.39 -9.55 -1.34
CA ILE A 190 -3.75 -9.15 -0.98
C ILE A 190 -4.15 -9.86 0.30
N PHE A 191 -4.54 -9.09 1.30
CA PHE A 191 -5.17 -9.57 2.53
C PHE A 191 -6.61 -9.09 2.57
N LYS A 192 -7.49 -9.87 3.18
CA LYS A 192 -8.91 -9.58 3.28
C LYS A 192 -9.33 -9.58 4.75
N LYS A 193 -10.12 -8.59 5.16
CA LYS A 193 -10.72 -8.56 6.49
C LYS A 193 -11.89 -9.54 6.56
N LEU A 194 -11.91 -10.39 7.60
CA LEU A 194 -12.87 -11.48 7.76
C LEU A 194 -14.15 -11.06 8.51
N SER A 195 -14.03 -10.17 9.50
CA SER A 195 -15.13 -9.77 10.39
C SER A 195 -15.23 -8.26 10.55
#